data_6ccc83858ab5dad8c4febaec530accb8
#
_entry.id   6ccc83858ab5dad8c4febaec530accb8
#
_cell.length_a   1.000
_cell.length_b   1.000
_cell.length_c   1.000
_cell.angle_alpha   90.00
_cell.angle_beta   90.00
_cell.angle_gamma   90.00
#
_symmetry.space_group_name_H-M   'P 1'
#
loop_
_entity.id
_entity.type
_entity.pdbx_description
1 polymer ?
#
loop_
_entity_poly.entity_id
_entity_poly.type
_entity_poly.pdbx_seq_one_letter_code
_entity_poly.pdbx_strand_id
1 'polypeptide(L)'
;PLDTAKVLIRNLVSNLRETDTFNLILFSGTSYQMSRRSVPATEENIDKAIGLIDEQNGAGGTELYEALDDALRIPETADTSRNIVVISDGYIWGESDVFQLIHENQSDADFFSFGIGYAVNRYLMEGIAKTGQGESFVVMEEEEAAAVAEKFRTYIQSPVLTDIQVSFEGFDAYDVEPTALPTLYASKPIVLLGKWHGEAEGTIKGTGKTGNGTFTQKNPVTEARSGS
;
A
#
# COMPACT_ATOMS: atom_id res chain seq x y z
N PRO A 1 -14.55 -4.92 17.79
CA PRO A 1 -13.49 -4.45 16.87
C PRO A 1 -12.19 -5.25 17.02
N LEU A 2 -11.66 -5.42 18.26
CA LEU A 2 -10.38 -6.10 18.46
C LEU A 2 -10.41 -7.55 17.98
N ASP A 3 -11.45 -8.32 18.27
CA ASP A 3 -11.56 -9.71 17.84
C ASP A 3 -11.64 -9.80 16.30
N THR A 4 -12.41 -8.92 15.67
CA THR A 4 -12.45 -8.78 14.20
C THR A 4 -11.08 -8.48 13.62
N ALA A 5 -10.31 -7.54 14.22
CA ALA A 5 -8.94 -7.23 13.81
C ALA A 5 -8.02 -8.46 13.94
N LYS A 6 -8.11 -9.20 15.07
CA LYS A 6 -7.33 -10.43 15.29
C LYS A 6 -7.64 -11.49 14.23
N VAL A 7 -8.91 -11.70 13.90
CA VAL A 7 -9.30 -12.65 12.84
C VAL A 7 -8.80 -12.21 11.48
N LEU A 8 -8.92 -10.91 11.15
CA LEU A 8 -8.39 -10.37 9.90
C LEU A 8 -6.88 -10.59 9.78
N ILE A 9 -6.12 -10.20 10.81
CA ILE A 9 -4.64 -10.30 10.79
C ILE A 9 -4.21 -11.76 10.69
N ARG A 10 -4.85 -12.67 11.43
CA ARG A 10 -4.60 -14.12 11.29
C ARG A 10 -4.80 -14.60 9.87
N ASN A 11 -5.91 -14.20 9.22
CA ASN A 11 -6.16 -14.57 7.83
C ASN A 11 -5.11 -14.00 6.88
N LEU A 12 -4.67 -12.75 7.10
CA LEU A 12 -3.62 -12.13 6.29
C LEU A 12 -2.29 -12.87 6.43
N VAL A 13 -1.85 -13.12 7.66
CA VAL A 13 -0.53 -13.70 7.95
C VAL A 13 -0.47 -15.20 7.62
N SER A 14 -1.53 -15.97 7.94
CA SER A 14 -1.57 -17.43 7.68
C SER A 14 -1.64 -17.79 6.19
N ASN A 15 -1.98 -16.83 5.32
CA ASN A 15 -2.08 -17.03 3.89
C ASN A 15 -0.89 -16.44 3.09
N LEU A 16 0.17 -16.02 3.77
CA LEU A 16 1.42 -15.62 3.12
C LEU A 16 2.07 -16.82 2.43
N ARG A 17 2.74 -16.57 1.32
CA ARG A 17 3.48 -17.60 0.59
C ARG A 17 4.83 -17.85 1.28
N GLU A 18 5.39 -19.02 1.13
CA GLU A 18 6.75 -19.34 1.64
C GLU A 18 7.84 -18.39 1.10
N THR A 19 7.59 -17.80 -0.07
CA THR A 19 8.48 -16.80 -0.70
C THR A 19 8.32 -15.40 -0.17
N ASP A 20 7.25 -15.14 0.59
CA ASP A 20 7.00 -13.82 1.16
C ASP A 20 7.83 -13.61 2.43
N THR A 21 8.16 -12.35 2.68
CA THR A 21 8.71 -11.91 3.97
C THR A 21 7.75 -10.90 4.59
N PHE A 22 7.65 -10.91 5.92
CA PHE A 22 6.74 -10.01 6.62
C PHE A 22 7.31 -9.52 7.94
N ASN A 23 6.69 -8.49 8.48
CA ASN A 23 6.90 -8.03 9.85
C ASN A 23 5.55 -7.62 10.45
N LEU A 24 5.50 -7.53 11.76
CA LEU A 24 4.34 -7.08 12.52
C LEU A 24 4.78 -5.93 13.44
N ILE A 25 4.04 -4.83 13.35
CA ILE A 25 4.19 -3.68 14.25
C ILE A 25 2.86 -3.48 14.98
N LEU A 26 2.90 -3.54 16.28
CA LEU A 26 1.77 -3.25 17.15
C LEU A 26 1.92 -1.83 17.68
N PHE A 27 0.86 -1.02 17.58
CA PHE A 27 0.87 0.37 18.01
C PHE A 27 -0.32 0.64 18.96
N SER A 28 -0.04 0.46 20.23
CA SER A 28 -1.00 0.68 21.31
C SER A 28 -0.26 1.30 22.50
N GLY A 29 -0.23 2.63 22.56
CA GLY A 29 0.50 3.39 23.58
C GLY A 29 2.02 3.45 23.38
N THR A 30 2.61 2.44 22.76
CA THR A 30 4.00 2.39 22.29
C THR A 30 4.06 1.55 21.03
N SER A 31 5.02 1.82 20.15
CA SER A 31 5.29 0.97 19.00
C SER A 31 6.09 -0.28 19.44
N TYR A 32 5.64 -1.46 19.03
CA TYR A 32 6.37 -2.72 19.23
C TYR A 32 6.55 -3.42 17.89
N GLN A 33 7.79 -3.62 17.50
CA GLN A 33 8.18 -4.29 16.28
C GLN A 33 8.58 -5.74 16.56
N MET A 34 7.96 -6.71 15.91
CA MET A 34 8.23 -8.15 16.08
C MET A 34 9.68 -8.53 15.76
N SER A 35 10.26 -7.89 14.75
CA SER A 35 11.65 -8.13 14.32
C SER A 35 12.25 -6.87 13.68
N ARG A 36 13.57 -6.69 13.80
CA ARG A 36 14.30 -5.57 13.18
C ARG A 36 14.34 -5.60 11.66
N ARG A 37 14.01 -6.73 11.04
CA ARG A 37 13.92 -6.95 9.60
C ARG A 37 12.70 -7.80 9.32
N SER A 38 12.17 -7.72 8.10
CA SER A 38 11.17 -8.68 7.66
C SER A 38 11.71 -10.09 7.73
N VAL A 39 10.89 -11.02 8.23
CA VAL A 39 11.24 -12.44 8.40
C VAL A 39 10.50 -13.28 7.35
N PRO A 40 11.04 -14.42 6.92
CA PRO A 40 10.35 -15.34 6.02
C PRO A 40 9.00 -15.81 6.62
N ALA A 41 8.01 -16.03 5.77
CA ALA A 41 6.69 -16.52 6.18
C ALA A 41 6.71 -18.04 6.47
N THR A 42 7.56 -18.44 7.42
CA THR A 42 7.59 -19.81 7.94
C THR A 42 6.51 -20.01 8.99
N GLU A 43 6.10 -21.26 9.21
CA GLU A 43 5.12 -21.63 10.25
C GLU A 43 5.52 -21.04 11.62
N GLU A 44 6.80 -21.18 12.02
CA GLU A 44 7.33 -20.63 13.28
C GLU A 44 7.14 -19.11 13.40
N ASN A 45 7.43 -18.36 12.33
CA ASN A 45 7.30 -16.89 12.33
C ASN A 45 5.84 -16.46 12.29
N ILE A 46 4.99 -17.21 11.59
CA ILE A 46 3.54 -17.00 11.55
C ILE A 46 2.93 -17.23 12.93
N ASP A 47 3.25 -18.34 13.59
CA ASP A 47 2.79 -18.67 14.92
C ASP A 47 3.23 -17.61 15.94
N LYS A 48 4.47 -17.13 15.84
CA LYS A 48 4.97 -16.04 16.67
C LYS A 48 4.15 -14.76 16.47
N ALA A 49 3.83 -14.38 15.24
CA ALA A 49 3.02 -13.21 14.95
C ALA A 49 1.60 -13.37 15.52
N ILE A 50 0.98 -14.53 15.32
CA ILE A 50 -0.36 -14.84 15.85
C ILE A 50 -0.36 -14.75 17.39
N GLY A 51 0.65 -15.30 18.06
CA GLY A 51 0.79 -15.22 19.51
C GLY A 51 0.85 -13.78 20.01
N LEU A 52 1.63 -12.91 19.34
CA LEU A 52 1.72 -11.48 19.68
C LEU A 52 0.38 -10.76 19.50
N ILE A 53 -0.39 -11.11 18.47
CA ILE A 53 -1.73 -10.54 18.23
C ILE A 53 -2.72 -11.00 19.30
N ASP A 54 -2.65 -12.25 19.71
CA ASP A 54 -3.56 -12.83 20.71
C ASP A 54 -3.38 -12.21 22.09
N GLU A 55 -2.16 -11.81 22.43
CA GLU A 55 -1.84 -11.13 23.68
C GLU A 55 -2.40 -9.70 23.75
N GLN A 56 -2.84 -9.12 22.62
CA GLN A 56 -3.36 -7.75 22.62
C GLN A 56 -4.73 -7.66 23.33
N ASN A 57 -4.87 -6.64 24.17
CA ASN A 57 -6.09 -6.39 24.98
C ASN A 57 -6.82 -5.10 24.58
N GLY A 58 -6.34 -4.39 23.55
CA GLY A 58 -7.00 -3.18 23.04
C GLY A 58 -6.90 -1.96 23.96
N ALA A 59 -5.91 -1.92 24.85
CA ALA A 59 -5.67 -0.77 25.72
C ALA A 59 -4.50 0.06 25.17
N GLY A 60 -4.69 1.38 25.02
CA GLY A 60 -3.64 2.33 24.64
C GLY A 60 -4.08 3.38 23.61
N GLY A 61 -3.25 4.40 23.42
CA GLY A 61 -3.39 5.39 22.36
C GLY A 61 -3.02 4.82 20.97
N THR A 62 -3.38 5.55 19.93
CA THR A 62 -3.07 5.15 18.56
C THR A 62 -1.89 5.96 18.04
N GLU A 63 -0.68 5.44 18.23
CA GLU A 63 0.59 6.07 17.80
C GLU A 63 0.93 5.65 16.36
N LEU A 64 0.01 5.96 15.42
CA LEU A 64 0.13 5.50 14.04
C LEU A 64 1.32 6.11 13.30
N TYR A 65 1.64 7.38 13.55
CA TYR A 65 2.76 8.06 12.89
C TYR A 65 4.08 7.34 13.20
N GLU A 66 4.36 7.09 14.47
CA GLU A 66 5.57 6.41 14.91
C GLU A 66 5.63 4.97 14.37
N ALA A 67 4.50 4.27 14.35
CA ALA A 67 4.45 2.91 13.80
C ALA A 67 4.73 2.87 12.29
N LEU A 68 4.26 3.85 11.54
CA LEU A 68 4.54 3.97 10.10
C LEU A 68 5.99 4.36 9.84
N ASP A 69 6.55 5.28 10.61
CA ASP A 69 7.96 5.65 10.53
C ASP A 69 8.87 4.45 10.86
N ASP A 70 8.54 3.67 11.89
CA ASP A 70 9.22 2.41 12.21
C ASP A 70 9.11 1.40 11.06
N ALA A 71 7.93 1.26 10.44
CA ALA A 71 7.72 0.36 9.31
C ALA A 71 8.57 0.75 8.10
N LEU A 72 8.66 2.05 7.80
CA LEU A 72 9.47 2.57 6.69
C LEU A 72 10.96 2.40 6.91
N ARG A 73 11.42 2.40 8.16
CA ARG A 73 12.83 2.16 8.53
C ARG A 73 13.25 0.68 8.45
N ILE A 74 12.32 -0.24 8.31
CA ILE A 74 12.67 -1.65 8.08
C ILE A 74 13.43 -1.75 6.76
N PRO A 75 14.61 -2.37 6.71
CA PRO A 75 15.36 -2.54 5.47
C PRO A 75 14.56 -3.28 4.41
N GLU A 76 14.62 -2.82 3.19
CA GLU A 76 14.00 -3.49 2.05
C GLU A 76 14.63 -4.86 1.78
N THR A 77 13.80 -5.78 1.30
CA THR A 77 14.26 -7.04 0.75
C THR A 77 14.44 -6.88 -0.76
N ALA A 78 15.62 -7.22 -1.26
CA ALA A 78 15.92 -7.10 -2.68
C ALA A 78 14.90 -7.89 -3.55
N ASP A 79 14.57 -7.32 -4.69
CA ASP A 79 13.64 -7.91 -5.68
C ASP A 79 12.22 -8.22 -5.17
N THR A 80 11.78 -7.52 -4.12
CA THR A 80 10.41 -7.61 -3.60
C THR A 80 9.73 -6.24 -3.63
N SER A 81 8.40 -6.23 -3.82
CA SER A 81 7.59 -5.04 -3.57
C SER A 81 7.19 -4.99 -2.10
N ARG A 82 7.24 -3.79 -1.53
CA ARG A 82 6.84 -3.56 -0.14
C ARG A 82 5.38 -3.12 -0.08
N ASN A 83 4.60 -3.81 0.73
CA ASN A 83 3.23 -3.43 1.05
C ASN A 83 3.12 -3.14 2.54
N ILE A 84 2.69 -1.95 2.92
CA ILE A 84 2.40 -1.57 4.30
C ILE A 84 0.89 -1.62 4.50
N VAL A 85 0.45 -2.44 5.44
CA VAL A 85 -0.96 -2.65 5.75
C VAL A 85 -1.28 -2.07 7.12
N VAL A 86 -2.12 -1.04 7.15
CA VAL A 86 -2.59 -0.39 8.37
C VAL A 86 -3.95 -0.96 8.75
N ILE A 87 -4.09 -1.45 9.98
CA ILE A 87 -5.35 -1.99 10.51
C ILE A 87 -5.71 -1.20 11.77
N SER A 88 -6.82 -0.48 11.74
CA SER A 88 -7.27 0.34 12.86
C SER A 88 -8.78 0.48 12.90
N ASP A 89 -9.34 0.65 14.10
CA ASP A 89 -10.76 0.93 14.32
C ASP A 89 -11.02 2.37 14.77
N GLY A 90 -9.95 3.12 15.05
CA GLY A 90 -10.01 4.37 15.79
C GLY A 90 -9.64 5.62 15.03
N TYR A 91 -9.83 6.72 15.74
CA TYR A 91 -9.37 8.04 15.36
C TYR A 91 -7.97 8.26 15.90
N ILE A 92 -7.16 8.99 15.11
CA ILE A 92 -5.84 9.46 15.52
C ILE A 92 -5.81 10.99 15.56
N TRP A 93 -4.81 11.54 16.22
CA TRP A 93 -4.44 12.94 16.08
C TRP A 93 -3.31 13.07 15.05
N GLY A 94 -3.30 14.14 14.26
CA GLY A 94 -2.23 14.40 13.29
C GLY A 94 -2.36 13.62 11.99
N GLU A 95 -3.57 13.44 11.48
CA GLU A 95 -3.82 12.77 10.19
C GLU A 95 -3.03 13.38 9.04
N SER A 96 -2.85 14.72 9.03
CA SER A 96 -2.05 15.41 8.03
C SER A 96 -0.58 14.98 8.03
N ASP A 97 -0.01 14.74 9.21
CA ASP A 97 1.40 14.34 9.34
C ASP A 97 1.59 12.91 8.84
N VAL A 98 0.59 12.03 9.10
CA VAL A 98 0.55 10.67 8.54
C VAL A 98 0.49 10.71 7.02
N PHE A 99 -0.38 11.54 6.44
CA PHE A 99 -0.48 11.65 4.97
C PHE A 99 0.80 12.23 4.36
N GLN A 100 1.43 13.19 5.02
CA GLN A 100 2.71 13.74 4.56
C GLN A 100 3.81 12.68 4.59
N LEU A 101 3.93 11.91 5.68
CA LEU A 101 4.90 10.83 5.80
C LEU A 101 4.72 9.80 4.67
N ILE A 102 3.48 9.38 4.40
CA ILE A 102 3.17 8.45 3.31
C ILE A 102 3.52 9.05 1.95
N HIS A 103 3.17 10.32 1.72
CA HIS A 103 3.45 11.00 0.45
C HIS A 103 4.95 11.09 0.16
N GLU A 104 5.76 11.36 1.16
CA GLU A 104 7.21 11.45 1.04
C GLU A 104 7.89 10.08 0.77
N ASN A 105 7.18 8.97 1.03
CA ASN A 105 7.69 7.61 0.88
C ASN A 105 6.89 6.76 -0.13
N GLN A 106 6.16 7.38 -1.04
CA GLN A 106 5.36 6.69 -2.06
C GLN A 106 6.16 5.81 -3.02
N SER A 107 7.46 6.10 -3.21
CA SER A 107 8.35 5.28 -4.03
C SER A 107 8.80 4.00 -3.35
N ASP A 108 8.69 3.93 -2.03
CA ASP A 108 9.31 2.89 -1.21
C ASP A 108 8.32 1.80 -0.81
N ALA A 109 7.01 2.10 -0.82
CA ALA A 109 5.96 1.16 -0.45
C ALA A 109 4.58 1.55 -0.99
N ASP A 110 3.75 0.56 -1.27
CA ASP A 110 2.30 0.73 -1.43
C ASP A 110 1.61 0.60 -0.06
N PHE A 111 0.66 1.51 0.24
CA PHE A 111 -0.02 1.53 1.54
C PHE A 111 -1.47 1.10 1.41
N PHE A 112 -1.86 0.14 2.20
CA PHE A 112 -3.21 -0.38 2.28
C PHE A 112 -3.79 -0.12 3.66
N SER A 113 -5.10 0.05 3.75
CA SER A 113 -5.76 0.28 5.03
C SER A 113 -6.97 -0.61 5.23
N PHE A 114 -7.16 -1.06 6.46
CA PHE A 114 -8.34 -1.81 6.90
C PHE A 114 -8.96 -1.10 8.09
N GLY A 115 -10.14 -0.57 7.87
CA GLY A 115 -10.95 0.00 8.93
C GLY A 115 -11.82 -1.08 9.58
N ILE A 116 -11.80 -1.18 10.91
CA ILE A 116 -12.50 -2.22 11.65
C ILE A 116 -13.71 -1.67 12.39
N GLY A 117 -14.87 -2.28 12.16
CA GLY A 117 -16.12 -1.96 12.85
C GLY A 117 -16.91 -0.82 12.23
N TYR A 118 -17.99 -0.40 12.94
CA TYR A 118 -18.94 0.58 12.41
C TYR A 118 -18.53 2.04 12.60
N ALA A 119 -17.64 2.33 13.55
CA ALA A 119 -17.18 3.68 13.88
C ALA A 119 -15.83 4.05 13.27
N VAL A 120 -15.49 3.44 12.14
CA VAL A 120 -14.23 3.63 11.44
C VAL A 120 -14.04 5.08 10.99
N ASN A 121 -12.87 5.63 11.24
CA ASN A 121 -12.44 6.88 10.63
C ASN A 121 -12.14 6.68 9.12
N ARG A 122 -13.19 6.74 8.29
CA ARG A 122 -13.07 6.53 6.84
C ARG A 122 -12.15 7.54 6.19
N TYR A 123 -12.13 8.79 6.65
CA TYR A 123 -11.25 9.84 6.12
C TYR A 123 -9.77 9.43 6.26
N LEU A 124 -9.39 8.93 7.44
CA LEU A 124 -8.03 8.42 7.66
C LEU A 124 -7.72 7.21 6.78
N MET A 125 -8.59 6.19 6.78
CA MET A 125 -8.36 4.95 6.04
C MET A 125 -8.26 5.19 4.52
N GLU A 126 -9.22 5.92 3.97
CA GLU A 126 -9.23 6.28 2.54
C GLU A 126 -8.05 7.21 2.20
N GLY A 127 -7.68 8.13 3.11
CA GLY A 127 -6.54 9.02 2.97
C GLY A 127 -5.21 8.26 2.91
N ILE A 128 -4.98 7.30 3.81
CA ILE A 128 -3.79 6.43 3.79
C ILE A 128 -3.69 5.70 2.45
N ALA A 129 -4.75 5.02 2.04
CA ALA A 129 -4.77 4.25 0.81
C ALA A 129 -4.59 5.14 -0.43
N LYS A 130 -5.29 6.28 -0.49
CA LYS A 130 -5.21 7.21 -1.61
C LYS A 130 -3.82 7.83 -1.73
N THR A 131 -3.27 8.32 -0.61
CA THR A 131 -1.93 8.92 -0.58
C THR A 131 -0.85 7.88 -0.87
N GLY A 132 -0.99 6.67 -0.32
CA GLY A 132 -0.04 5.57 -0.48
C GLY A 132 -0.29 4.68 -1.70
N GLN A 133 -1.16 5.10 -2.62
CA GLN A 133 -1.40 4.46 -3.93
C GLN A 133 -1.99 3.03 -3.87
N GLY A 134 -2.47 2.62 -2.71
CA GLY A 134 -3.10 1.33 -2.47
C GLY A 134 -4.63 1.37 -2.48
N GLU A 135 -5.25 0.55 -1.65
CA GLU A 135 -6.70 0.39 -1.54
C GLU A 135 -7.13 0.38 -0.06
N SER A 136 -8.34 0.87 0.22
CA SER A 136 -8.94 0.86 1.56
C SER A 136 -10.06 -0.17 1.64
N PHE A 137 -10.06 -0.94 2.71
CA PHE A 137 -11.05 -1.96 3.01
C PHE A 137 -11.74 -1.65 4.33
N VAL A 138 -13.00 -2.06 4.47
CA VAL A 138 -13.73 -1.98 5.74
C VAL A 138 -14.23 -3.36 6.10
N VAL A 139 -14.01 -3.77 7.35
CA VAL A 139 -14.47 -5.02 7.93
C VAL A 139 -15.36 -4.68 9.10
N MET A 140 -16.67 -4.82 8.95
CA MET A 140 -17.61 -4.44 9.99
C MET A 140 -17.78 -5.55 11.02
N GLU A 141 -17.79 -6.80 10.57
CA GLU A 141 -18.03 -7.97 11.38
C GLU A 141 -16.96 -9.04 11.18
N GLU A 142 -16.81 -9.92 12.15
CA GLU A 142 -15.77 -10.95 12.17
C GLU A 142 -15.92 -11.94 11.00
N GLU A 143 -17.16 -12.25 10.62
CA GLU A 143 -17.50 -13.17 9.55
C GLU A 143 -17.02 -12.68 8.16
N GLU A 144 -16.87 -11.37 8.00
CA GLU A 144 -16.38 -10.75 6.75
C GLU A 144 -14.84 -10.80 6.62
N ALA A 145 -14.13 -10.94 7.75
CA ALA A 145 -12.68 -10.77 7.81
C ALA A 145 -11.93 -11.69 6.85
N ALA A 146 -12.33 -12.96 6.77
CA ALA A 146 -11.69 -13.93 5.88
C ALA A 146 -11.89 -13.57 4.40
N ALA A 147 -13.11 -13.16 4.01
CA ALA A 147 -13.41 -12.80 2.64
C ALA A 147 -12.69 -11.52 2.20
N VAL A 148 -12.58 -10.53 3.11
CA VAL A 148 -11.87 -9.27 2.84
C VAL A 148 -10.36 -9.50 2.77
N ALA A 149 -9.79 -10.36 3.64
CA ALA A 149 -8.39 -10.76 3.58
C ALA A 149 -8.06 -11.45 2.24
N GLU A 150 -8.95 -12.34 1.77
CA GLU A 150 -8.77 -13.03 0.48
C GLU A 150 -8.87 -12.07 -0.71
N LYS A 151 -9.79 -11.11 -0.66
CA LYS A 151 -9.90 -10.06 -1.68
C LYS A 151 -8.61 -9.24 -1.76
N PHE A 152 -8.05 -8.83 -0.62
CA PHE A 152 -6.78 -8.12 -0.56
C PHE A 152 -5.63 -8.97 -1.09
N ARG A 153 -5.53 -10.23 -0.66
CA ARG A 153 -4.51 -11.16 -1.12
C ARG A 153 -4.53 -11.31 -2.65
N THR A 154 -5.72 -11.51 -3.20
CA THR A 154 -5.90 -11.62 -4.67
C THR A 154 -5.46 -10.33 -5.36
N TYR A 155 -5.74 -9.18 -4.76
CA TYR A 155 -5.34 -7.88 -5.30
C TYR A 155 -3.81 -7.74 -5.38
N ILE A 156 -3.08 -8.02 -4.28
CA ILE A 156 -1.62 -7.82 -4.22
C ILE A 156 -0.78 -8.94 -4.85
N GLN A 157 -1.33 -10.14 -5.02
CA GLN A 157 -0.58 -11.30 -5.52
C GLN A 157 -0.22 -11.23 -7.00
N SER A 158 -0.82 -10.33 -7.76
CA SER A 158 -0.64 -10.25 -9.19
C SER A 158 -0.24 -8.84 -9.64
N PRO A 159 0.93 -8.32 -9.20
CA PRO A 159 1.46 -7.11 -9.79
C PRO A 159 1.73 -7.38 -11.28
N VAL A 160 1.18 -6.53 -12.14
CA VAL A 160 1.38 -6.64 -13.60
C VAL A 160 2.67 -5.93 -13.99
N LEU A 161 2.96 -4.80 -13.30
CA LEU A 161 4.12 -3.97 -13.59
C LEU A 161 4.56 -3.22 -12.34
N THR A 162 5.85 -3.28 -12.04
CA THR A 162 6.51 -2.53 -10.94
C THR A 162 7.57 -1.59 -11.50
N ASP A 163 8.13 -0.69 -10.68
CA ASP A 163 9.17 0.27 -11.07
C ASP A 163 8.78 1.05 -12.34
N ILE A 164 7.58 1.56 -12.37
CA ILE A 164 7.01 2.18 -13.57
C ILE A 164 7.60 3.57 -13.74
N GLN A 165 8.09 3.84 -14.95
CA GLN A 165 8.56 5.13 -15.37
C GLN A 165 7.84 5.55 -16.65
N VAL A 166 7.53 6.84 -16.76
CA VAL A 166 6.95 7.42 -17.95
C VAL A 166 7.84 8.55 -18.45
N SER A 167 8.04 8.58 -19.75
CA SER A 167 8.76 9.66 -20.44
C SER A 167 7.94 10.13 -21.64
N PHE A 168 8.15 11.40 -22.01
CA PHE A 168 7.47 12.06 -23.10
C PHE A 168 8.49 12.36 -24.20
N GLU A 169 8.25 11.82 -25.39
CA GLU A 169 9.13 11.99 -26.56
C GLU A 169 8.39 12.87 -27.59
N GLY A 170 8.95 14.01 -27.94
CA GLY A 170 8.40 14.91 -28.98
C GLY A 170 7.55 16.07 -28.48
N PHE A 171 7.18 16.11 -27.20
CA PHE A 171 6.51 17.25 -26.58
C PHE A 171 6.95 17.49 -25.14
N ASP A 172 6.83 18.74 -24.70
CA ASP A 172 7.27 19.19 -23.38
C ASP A 172 6.11 19.08 -22.39
N ALA A 173 6.07 17.94 -21.66
CA ALA A 173 5.12 17.72 -20.59
C ALA A 173 5.67 18.21 -19.24
N TYR A 174 4.83 18.89 -18.45
CA TYR A 174 5.20 19.42 -17.14
C TYR A 174 4.02 19.30 -16.15
N ASP A 175 4.29 19.52 -14.86
CA ASP A 175 3.31 19.32 -13.79
C ASP A 175 2.60 17.96 -13.89
N VAL A 176 3.36 16.90 -14.14
CA VAL A 176 2.80 15.56 -14.29
C VAL A 176 2.63 14.91 -12.93
N GLU A 177 1.41 14.49 -12.65
CA GLU A 177 1.01 13.85 -11.39
C GLU A 177 0.36 12.47 -11.66
N PRO A 178 0.60 11.46 -10.80
CA PRO A 178 1.53 11.49 -9.67
C PRO A 178 2.99 11.47 -10.13
N THR A 179 3.89 12.08 -9.33
CA THR A 179 5.34 12.12 -9.61
C THR A 179 6.00 10.75 -9.45
N ALA A 180 5.51 9.93 -8.52
CA ALA A 180 5.86 8.53 -8.35
C ALA A 180 4.70 7.66 -8.81
N LEU A 181 4.99 6.65 -9.63
CA LEU A 181 3.95 5.78 -10.16
C LEU A 181 3.79 4.51 -9.32
N PRO A 182 2.55 4.15 -8.96
CA PRO A 182 2.26 2.97 -8.17
C PRO A 182 2.62 1.69 -8.92
N THR A 183 2.74 0.60 -8.17
CA THR A 183 2.68 -0.74 -8.74
C THR A 183 1.35 -0.92 -9.48
N LEU A 184 1.40 -1.37 -10.73
CA LEU A 184 0.21 -1.68 -11.52
C LEU A 184 -0.29 -3.08 -11.14
N TYR A 185 -1.45 -3.13 -10.53
CA TYR A 185 -2.19 -4.36 -10.29
C TYR A 185 -3.25 -4.58 -11.38
N ALA A 186 -3.61 -5.82 -11.65
CA ALA A 186 -4.47 -6.19 -12.79
C ALA A 186 -5.86 -5.51 -12.79
N SER A 187 -6.33 -5.05 -11.64
CA SER A 187 -7.66 -4.48 -11.46
C SER A 187 -7.73 -2.95 -11.50
N LYS A 188 -6.59 -2.24 -11.57
CA LYS A 188 -6.56 -0.77 -11.43
C LYS A 188 -5.68 -0.13 -12.51
N PRO A 189 -6.21 0.76 -13.35
CA PRO A 189 -5.40 1.49 -14.31
C PRO A 189 -4.57 2.58 -13.61
N ILE A 190 -3.39 2.87 -14.14
CA ILE A 190 -2.62 4.06 -13.77
C ILE A 190 -3.11 5.23 -14.61
N VAL A 191 -3.44 6.33 -13.96
CA VAL A 191 -3.86 7.57 -14.61
C VAL A 191 -2.82 8.64 -14.31
N LEU A 192 -2.33 9.27 -15.37
CA LEU A 192 -1.44 10.42 -15.31
C LEU A 192 -2.20 11.68 -15.73
N LEU A 193 -2.01 12.75 -14.98
CA LEU A 193 -2.51 14.07 -15.30
C LEU A 193 -1.30 15.00 -15.46
N GLY A 194 -1.30 15.84 -16.48
CA GLY A 194 -0.19 16.76 -16.72
C GLY A 194 -0.57 17.87 -17.68
N LYS A 195 0.33 18.84 -17.82
CA LYS A 195 0.25 19.94 -18.77
C LYS A 195 1.33 19.77 -19.84
N TRP A 196 1.19 20.45 -20.95
CA TRP A 196 2.21 20.46 -22.00
C TRP A 196 2.29 21.82 -22.69
N HIS A 197 3.44 22.11 -23.31
CA HIS A 197 3.66 23.28 -24.14
C HIS A 197 3.66 22.89 -25.62
N GLY A 198 3.12 23.78 -26.46
CA GLY A 198 3.12 23.61 -27.90
C GLY A 198 2.10 22.60 -28.41
N GLU A 199 2.36 21.98 -29.55
CA GLU A 199 1.53 20.94 -30.13
C GLU A 199 1.71 19.63 -29.36
N ALA A 200 0.59 18.94 -29.08
CA ALA A 200 0.65 17.62 -28.43
C ALA A 200 0.88 16.53 -29.49
N GLU A 201 2.05 16.59 -30.11
CA GLU A 201 2.49 15.58 -31.07
C GLU A 201 3.74 14.87 -30.54
N GLY A 202 3.67 13.55 -30.40
CA GLY A 202 4.79 12.80 -29.87
C GLY A 202 4.38 11.41 -29.37
N THR A 203 5.17 10.89 -28.45
CA THR A 203 4.95 9.54 -27.90
C THR A 203 5.08 9.57 -26.38
N ILE A 204 4.13 8.97 -25.70
CA ILE A 204 4.23 8.64 -24.28
C ILE A 204 4.83 7.25 -24.19
N LYS A 205 6.01 7.14 -23.56
CA LYS A 205 6.71 5.88 -23.37
C LYS A 205 6.63 5.48 -21.90
N GLY A 206 6.00 4.34 -21.64
CA GLY A 206 5.98 3.68 -20.36
C GLY A 206 6.99 2.54 -20.30
N THR A 207 7.73 2.43 -19.21
CA THR A 207 8.62 1.29 -18.91
C THR A 207 8.35 0.78 -17.51
N GLY A 208 8.67 -0.48 -17.25
CA GLY A 208 8.55 -1.07 -15.92
C GLY A 208 9.08 -2.49 -15.89
N LYS A 209 9.02 -3.13 -14.73
CA LYS A 209 9.44 -4.51 -14.54
C LYS A 209 8.23 -5.43 -14.43
N THR A 210 8.32 -6.59 -15.05
CA THR A 210 7.38 -7.71 -14.92
C THR A 210 8.12 -8.92 -14.37
N GLY A 211 7.41 -9.96 -13.96
CA GLY A 211 8.02 -11.24 -13.59
C GLY A 211 8.90 -11.89 -14.68
N ASN A 212 8.75 -11.44 -15.94
CA ASN A 212 9.48 -11.96 -17.11
C ASN A 212 10.56 -10.99 -17.64
N GLY A 213 10.79 -9.85 -16.97
CA GLY A 213 11.77 -8.86 -17.37
C GLY A 213 11.20 -7.46 -17.61
N THR A 214 11.93 -6.62 -18.34
CA THR A 214 11.52 -5.23 -18.60
C THR A 214 10.42 -5.16 -19.64
N PHE A 215 9.36 -4.46 -19.31
CA PHE A 215 8.26 -4.10 -20.21
C PHE A 215 8.46 -2.68 -20.75
N THR A 216 8.13 -2.48 -22.01
CA THR A 216 8.12 -1.14 -22.63
C THR A 216 6.90 -1.01 -23.52
N GLN A 217 6.16 0.07 -23.34
CA GLN A 217 5.03 0.44 -24.18
C GLN A 217 5.20 1.86 -24.70
N LYS A 218 4.87 2.06 -25.98
CA LYS A 218 4.85 3.37 -26.63
C LYS A 218 3.45 3.67 -27.12
N ASN A 219 2.91 4.83 -26.71
CA ASN A 219 1.61 5.30 -27.12
C ASN A 219 1.77 6.62 -27.87
N PRO A 220 1.52 6.64 -29.19
CA PRO A 220 1.56 7.88 -29.95
C PRO A 220 0.41 8.78 -29.52
N VAL A 221 0.68 10.05 -29.34
CA VAL A 221 -0.32 11.09 -29.11
C VAL A 221 -0.76 11.60 -30.48
N THR A 222 -1.99 11.24 -30.88
CA THR A 222 -2.53 11.58 -32.23
C THR A 222 -3.67 12.56 -32.17
N GLU A 223 -4.29 12.76 -31.01
CA GLU A 223 -5.40 13.68 -30.80
C GLU A 223 -5.29 14.33 -29.42
N ALA A 224 -4.99 15.62 -29.38
CA ALA A 224 -5.14 16.43 -28.17
C ALA A 224 -6.44 17.24 -28.29
N ARG A 225 -7.31 17.15 -27.27
CA ARG A 225 -8.42 18.08 -27.11
C ARG A 225 -7.97 19.19 -26.18
N SER A 226 -7.87 20.42 -26.70
CA SER A 226 -7.72 21.58 -25.85
C SER A 226 -9.05 21.81 -25.11
N GLY A 227 -9.05 21.60 -23.79
CA GLY A 227 -10.13 22.08 -22.92
C GLY A 227 -9.99 23.59 -22.74
N SER A 228 -11.05 24.31 -22.99
CA SER A 228 -11.22 25.73 -22.64
C SER A 228 -11.61 25.88 -21.18
#